data_d0088fcfae1961d737033ab00b7984ae
#
_entry.id   d0088fcfae1961d737033ab00b7984ae
#
_cell.length_a   1.000
_cell.length_b   1.000
_cell.length_c   1.000
_cell.angle_alpha   90.00
_cell.angle_beta   90.00
_cell.angle_gamma   90.00
#
_symmetry.space_group_name_H-M   'P 1'
#
loop_
_entity.id
_entity.type
_entity.pdbx_description
1 polymer ?
#
loop_
_entity_poly.entity_id
_entity_poly.type
_entity_poly.pdbx_seq_one_letter_code
_entity_poly.pdbx_strand_id
1 'polypeptide(L)'
;KSFIFSLSAYLLIAVTFYILFFLFPKFVFIFFLIYSAFHFGDSDFKDESQISKLGWGSLIICIPLAVDINNAEWFLNIFLNNQINLNNNYLITIIALSLALSFSSRKKIFLKLLLICVYASTCLFSNIFYGFASYFAGLHSVHHFKEWKSNIKNESFIGLAIITALSVFVVLIQLSFEVLPYPIFLTGINEEIIYNVIILLGSLTIPHMILINRAESLKKLNL
;
A
#
# COMPACT_ATOMS: atom_id res chain seq x y z
N LYS A 1 4.27 -26.43 -14.61
CA LYS A 1 4.31 -26.81 -13.16
C LYS A 1 4.62 -25.63 -12.24
N SER A 2 5.44 -24.66 -12.67
CA SER A 2 5.82 -23.52 -11.81
C SER A 2 4.69 -22.51 -11.54
N PHE A 3 3.81 -22.26 -12.49
CA PHE A 3 2.72 -21.27 -12.34
C PHE A 3 1.69 -21.70 -11.30
N ILE A 4 1.18 -22.94 -11.41
CA ILE A 4 0.18 -23.46 -10.44
C ILE A 4 0.75 -23.49 -9.03
N PHE A 5 2.01 -23.87 -8.87
CA PHE A 5 2.69 -23.86 -7.57
C PHE A 5 2.79 -22.44 -6.99
N SER A 6 3.19 -21.46 -7.82
CA SER A 6 3.29 -20.06 -7.39
C SER A 6 1.92 -19.48 -7.02
N LEU A 7 0.88 -19.79 -7.78
CA LEU A 7 -0.49 -19.37 -7.49
C LEU A 7 -1.01 -20.00 -6.20
N SER A 8 -0.78 -21.32 -6.00
CA SER A 8 -1.19 -22.00 -4.77
C SER A 8 -0.47 -21.44 -3.55
N ALA A 9 0.84 -21.16 -3.66
CA ALA A 9 1.60 -20.51 -2.59
C ALA A 9 1.09 -19.11 -2.27
N TYR A 10 0.77 -18.32 -3.31
CA TYR A 10 0.17 -16.99 -3.15
C TYR A 10 -1.15 -17.08 -2.37
N LEU A 11 -2.06 -17.93 -2.82
CA LEU A 11 -3.38 -18.09 -2.18
C LEU A 11 -3.26 -18.60 -0.75
N LEU A 12 -2.36 -19.55 -0.50
CA LEU A 12 -2.12 -20.05 0.86
C LEU A 12 -1.65 -18.94 1.79
N ILE A 13 -0.68 -18.13 1.36
CA ILE A 13 -0.19 -16.99 2.14
C ILE A 13 -1.30 -15.95 2.35
N ALA A 14 -2.08 -15.63 1.29
CA ALA A 14 -3.19 -14.68 1.39
C ALA A 14 -4.24 -15.12 2.42
N VAL A 15 -4.68 -16.39 2.36
CA VAL A 15 -5.63 -16.95 3.33
C VAL A 15 -5.04 -16.95 4.74
N THR A 16 -3.75 -17.29 4.88
CA THR A 16 -3.08 -17.26 6.19
C THR A 16 -3.09 -15.84 6.78
N PHE A 17 -2.71 -14.81 6.02
CA PHE A 17 -2.74 -13.44 6.50
C PHE A 17 -4.16 -12.93 6.75
N TYR A 18 -5.13 -13.34 5.94
CA TYR A 18 -6.54 -13.04 6.17
C TYR A 18 -6.99 -13.58 7.55
N ILE A 19 -6.69 -14.84 7.87
CA ILE A 19 -6.99 -15.43 9.17
C ILE A 19 -6.23 -14.72 10.30
N LEU A 20 -4.95 -14.40 10.09
CA LEU A 20 -4.14 -13.70 11.09
C LEU A 20 -4.68 -12.30 11.40
N PHE A 21 -5.26 -11.58 10.44
CA PHE A 21 -5.93 -10.31 10.69
C PHE A 21 -7.10 -10.46 11.66
N PHE A 22 -7.87 -11.55 11.58
CA PHE A 22 -8.96 -11.81 12.55
C PHE A 22 -8.44 -12.16 13.93
N LEU A 23 -7.39 -12.97 14.00
CA LEU A 23 -6.83 -13.44 15.27
C LEU A 23 -6.01 -12.36 15.99
N PHE A 24 -5.24 -11.57 15.24
CA PHE A 24 -4.27 -10.61 15.76
C PHE A 24 -4.29 -9.28 14.97
N PRO A 25 -5.44 -8.57 14.90
CA PRO A 25 -5.61 -7.42 14.01
C PRO A 25 -4.56 -6.34 14.21
N LYS A 26 -4.25 -5.98 15.46
CA LYS A 26 -3.25 -4.94 15.78
C LYS A 26 -1.86 -5.27 15.24
N PHE A 27 -1.38 -6.47 15.54
CA PHE A 27 -0.02 -6.88 15.16
C PHE A 27 0.12 -7.00 13.64
N VAL A 28 -0.88 -7.58 12.98
CA VAL A 28 -0.84 -7.78 11.54
C VAL A 28 -0.99 -6.45 10.81
N PHE A 29 -1.81 -5.53 11.31
CA PHE A 29 -1.93 -4.19 10.75
C PHE A 29 -0.64 -3.38 10.87
N ILE A 30 0.02 -3.37 12.04
CA ILE A 30 1.32 -2.72 12.23
C ILE A 30 2.38 -3.34 11.31
N PHE A 31 2.43 -4.67 11.27
CA PHE A 31 3.34 -5.38 10.35
C PHE A 31 3.08 -4.98 8.89
N PHE A 32 1.82 -4.92 8.47
CA PHE A 32 1.43 -4.51 7.13
C PHE A 32 1.91 -3.09 6.81
N LEU A 33 1.75 -2.13 7.72
CA LEU A 33 2.24 -0.76 7.52
C LEU A 33 3.76 -0.68 7.38
N ILE A 34 4.50 -1.36 8.28
CA ILE A 34 5.97 -1.39 8.24
C ILE A 34 6.48 -2.05 6.96
N TYR A 35 5.89 -3.19 6.60
CA TYR A 35 6.28 -3.92 5.40
C TYR A 35 5.93 -3.14 4.12
N SER A 36 4.79 -2.45 4.11
CA SER A 36 4.40 -1.56 3.01
C SER A 36 5.35 -0.37 2.86
N ALA A 37 5.79 0.24 3.97
CA ALA A 37 6.80 1.30 3.91
C ALA A 37 8.10 0.81 3.25
N PHE A 38 8.57 -0.36 3.65
CA PHE A 38 9.75 -0.96 3.05
C PHE A 38 9.55 -1.25 1.55
N HIS A 39 8.41 -1.83 1.18
CA HIS A 39 8.08 -2.18 -0.20
C HIS A 39 7.97 -0.95 -1.10
N PHE A 40 7.29 0.11 -0.67
CA PHE A 40 7.17 1.34 -1.46
C PHE A 40 8.56 1.95 -1.73
N GLY A 41 9.42 2.00 -0.71
CA GLY A 41 10.75 2.51 -0.90
C GLY A 41 11.60 1.67 -1.84
N ASP A 42 11.53 0.34 -1.71
CA ASP A 42 12.28 -0.56 -2.56
C ASP A 42 11.80 -0.56 -4.00
N SER A 43 10.51 -0.45 -4.20
CA SER A 43 9.88 -0.39 -5.51
C SER A 43 10.18 0.91 -6.27
N ASP A 44 10.04 2.06 -5.60
CA ASP A 44 10.11 3.36 -6.27
C ASP A 44 11.55 3.82 -6.50
N PHE A 45 12.49 3.42 -5.62
CA PHE A 45 13.90 3.85 -5.65
C PHE A 45 14.88 2.69 -5.50
N LYS A 46 14.84 1.73 -6.41
CA LYS A 46 15.64 0.48 -6.39
C LYS A 46 17.15 0.69 -6.20
N ASP A 47 17.70 1.76 -6.79
CA ASP A 47 19.15 2.04 -6.81
C ASP A 47 19.65 2.78 -5.58
N GLU A 48 18.81 2.97 -4.56
CA GLU A 48 19.16 3.70 -3.36
C GLU A 48 19.53 2.80 -2.17
N SER A 49 20.10 3.43 -1.12
CA SER A 49 20.40 2.71 0.12
C SER A 49 19.11 2.25 0.82
N GLN A 50 19.17 1.17 1.58
CA GLN A 50 18.02 0.64 2.33
C GLN A 50 17.44 1.68 3.30
N ILE A 51 18.30 2.51 3.89
CA ILE A 51 17.89 3.60 4.80
C ILE A 51 17.06 4.64 4.03
N SER A 52 17.53 5.05 2.84
CA SER A 52 16.81 6.01 2.00
C SER A 52 15.47 5.46 1.51
N LYS A 53 15.40 4.19 1.16
CA LYS A 53 14.18 3.48 0.77
C LYS A 53 13.16 3.45 1.91
N LEU A 54 13.61 3.08 3.11
CA LEU A 54 12.74 3.07 4.29
C LEU A 54 12.21 4.47 4.60
N GLY A 55 13.07 5.50 4.52
CA GLY A 55 12.66 6.88 4.70
C GLY A 55 11.58 7.31 3.70
N TRP A 56 11.76 6.97 2.41
CA TRP A 56 10.76 7.25 1.38
C TRP A 56 9.41 6.59 1.66
N GLY A 57 9.40 5.27 1.88
CA GLY A 57 8.16 4.53 2.12
C GLY A 57 7.44 4.97 3.41
N SER A 58 8.21 5.34 4.45
CA SER A 58 7.65 5.93 5.67
C SER A 58 6.96 7.26 5.40
N LEU A 59 7.52 8.12 4.53
CA LEU A 59 6.87 9.37 4.11
C LEU A 59 5.53 9.12 3.43
N ILE A 60 5.46 8.12 2.53
CA ILE A 60 4.23 7.80 1.82
C ILE A 60 3.11 7.41 2.78
N ILE A 61 3.44 6.75 3.89
CA ILE A 61 2.45 6.38 4.91
C ILE A 61 2.14 7.54 5.86
N CYS A 62 3.17 8.31 6.28
CA CYS A 62 2.99 9.29 7.34
C CYS A 62 2.43 10.64 6.86
N ILE A 63 2.68 11.05 5.61
CA ILE A 63 2.16 12.33 5.08
C ILE A 63 0.63 12.41 5.16
N PRO A 64 -0.15 11.45 4.63
CA PRO A 64 -1.62 11.54 4.73
C PRO A 64 -2.13 11.51 6.18
N LEU A 65 -1.44 10.78 7.07
CA LEU A 65 -1.80 10.74 8.50
C LEU A 65 -1.59 12.10 9.19
N ALA A 66 -0.57 12.85 8.78
CA ALA A 66 -0.27 14.15 9.38
C ALA A 66 -1.09 15.28 8.79
N VAL A 67 -1.54 15.15 7.56
CA VAL A 67 -2.36 16.17 6.89
C VAL A 67 -3.79 16.18 7.44
N ASP A 68 -4.32 15.01 7.80
CA ASP A 68 -5.71 14.86 8.27
C ASP A 68 -5.74 13.98 9.53
N ILE A 69 -5.30 14.58 10.64
CA ILE A 69 -5.13 13.89 11.92
C ILE A 69 -6.42 13.27 12.44
N ASN A 70 -7.54 13.96 12.33
CA ASN A 70 -8.81 13.47 12.87
C ASN A 70 -9.26 12.19 12.15
N ASN A 71 -9.18 12.17 10.81
CA ASN A 71 -9.46 10.98 10.03
C ASN A 71 -8.39 9.91 10.20
N ALA A 72 -7.14 10.30 10.45
CA ALA A 72 -6.05 9.37 10.74
C ALA A 72 -6.25 8.67 12.10
N GLU A 73 -6.60 9.40 13.13
CA GLU A 73 -6.95 8.83 14.46
C GLU A 73 -8.11 7.85 14.35
N TRP A 74 -9.18 8.27 13.70
CA TRP A 74 -10.33 7.41 13.46
C TRP A 74 -9.94 6.13 12.71
N PHE A 75 -9.21 6.25 11.61
CA PHE A 75 -8.74 5.12 10.81
C PHE A 75 -7.84 4.16 11.61
N LEU A 76 -6.87 4.68 12.34
CA LEU A 76 -5.98 3.85 13.16
C LEU A 76 -6.72 3.17 14.30
N ASN A 77 -7.72 3.84 14.90
CA ASN A 77 -8.51 3.28 15.99
C ASN A 77 -9.39 2.09 15.56
N ILE A 78 -9.79 2.01 14.28
CA ILE A 78 -10.49 0.84 13.73
C ILE A 78 -9.67 -0.45 13.95
N PHE A 79 -8.34 -0.38 13.79
CA PHE A 79 -7.46 -1.56 13.89
C PHE A 79 -6.82 -1.71 15.27
N LEU A 80 -6.48 -0.62 15.93
CA LEU A 80 -5.69 -0.66 17.15
C LEU A 80 -6.56 -0.75 18.41
N ASN A 81 -7.86 -0.55 18.26
CA ASN A 81 -8.86 -0.69 19.33
C ASN A 81 -8.47 0.01 20.63
N ASN A 82 -7.73 1.11 20.51
CA ASN A 82 -7.34 2.00 21.60
C ASN A 82 -7.71 3.40 21.18
N GLN A 83 -8.02 4.25 22.12
CA GLN A 83 -8.12 5.67 21.86
C GLN A 83 -6.73 6.23 21.60
N ILE A 84 -6.26 6.07 20.35
CA ILE A 84 -5.02 6.69 19.92
C ILE A 84 -5.29 8.17 19.80
N ASN A 85 -4.56 8.94 20.56
CA ASN A 85 -4.50 10.38 20.44
C ASN A 85 -3.19 10.70 19.71
N LEU A 86 -3.28 11.00 18.41
CA LEU A 86 -2.12 11.34 17.60
C LEU A 86 -1.65 12.75 17.97
N ASN A 87 -0.49 12.85 18.56
CA ASN A 87 0.11 14.14 18.83
C ASN A 87 0.82 14.66 17.57
N ASN A 88 0.47 15.86 17.12
CA ASN A 88 1.08 16.55 16.00
C ASN A 88 2.61 16.53 16.06
N ASN A 89 3.19 16.74 17.25
CA ASN A 89 4.63 16.78 17.44
C ASN A 89 5.29 15.44 17.11
N TYR A 90 4.67 14.32 17.44
CA TYR A 90 5.19 12.99 17.10
C TYR A 90 5.13 12.74 15.59
N LEU A 91 4.03 13.10 14.92
CA LEU A 91 3.90 12.94 13.48
C LEU A 91 4.90 13.82 12.72
N ILE A 92 5.05 15.08 13.12
CA ILE A 92 6.04 15.99 12.55
C ILE A 92 7.46 15.44 12.74
N THR A 93 7.77 14.90 13.92
CA THR A 93 9.07 14.30 14.20
C THR A 93 9.33 13.06 13.31
N ILE A 94 8.33 12.20 13.15
CA ILE A 94 8.44 11.01 12.28
C ILE A 94 8.63 11.44 10.83
N ILE A 95 7.89 12.44 10.35
CA ILE A 95 8.04 12.97 8.98
C ILE A 95 9.42 13.60 8.80
N ALA A 96 9.89 14.42 9.73
CA ALA A 96 11.21 15.03 9.67
C ALA A 96 12.33 13.97 9.63
N LEU A 97 12.23 12.95 10.47
CA LEU A 97 13.15 11.80 10.45
C LEU A 97 13.08 11.05 9.13
N SER A 98 11.88 10.76 8.64
CA SER A 98 11.67 10.05 7.37
C SER A 98 12.21 10.85 6.18
N LEU A 99 12.08 12.18 6.19
CA LEU A 99 12.70 13.08 5.22
C LEU A 99 14.23 12.99 5.29
N ALA A 100 14.81 13.12 6.49
CA ALA A 100 16.25 13.00 6.67
C ALA A 100 16.78 11.66 6.17
N LEU A 101 16.10 10.55 6.48
CA LEU A 101 16.45 9.22 6.00
C LEU A 101 16.29 9.10 4.48
N SER A 102 15.21 9.62 3.91
CA SER A 102 14.97 9.58 2.47
C SER A 102 16.04 10.33 1.67
N PHE A 103 16.58 11.43 2.23
CA PHE A 103 17.65 12.20 1.62
C PHE A 103 19.07 11.79 2.04
N SER A 104 19.22 10.72 2.82
CA SER A 104 20.55 10.15 3.15
C SER A 104 21.32 9.72 1.90
N SER A 105 20.62 9.30 0.85
CA SER A 105 21.17 9.17 -0.49
C SER A 105 20.94 10.45 -1.29
N ARG A 106 22.02 11.02 -1.80
CA ARG A 106 21.96 12.25 -2.61
C ARG A 106 21.44 12.03 -4.05
N LYS A 107 21.07 10.80 -4.38
CA LYS A 107 20.52 10.47 -5.69
C LYS A 107 19.08 11.00 -5.79
N LYS A 108 18.73 11.50 -6.97
CA LYS A 108 17.35 11.89 -7.35
C LYS A 108 16.65 12.85 -6.36
N ILE A 109 17.40 13.69 -5.61
CA ILE A 109 16.85 14.60 -4.59
C ILE A 109 15.73 15.48 -5.16
N PHE A 110 15.98 16.11 -6.31
CA PHE A 110 14.97 16.98 -6.95
C PHE A 110 13.68 16.21 -7.29
N LEU A 111 13.80 14.99 -7.81
CA LEU A 111 12.64 14.16 -8.13
C LEU A 111 11.86 13.79 -6.86
N LYS A 112 12.55 13.41 -5.77
CA LYS A 112 11.91 13.11 -4.49
C LYS A 112 11.18 14.32 -3.93
N LEU A 113 11.81 15.49 -3.93
CA LEU A 113 11.19 16.73 -3.47
C LEU A 113 9.93 17.04 -4.28
N LEU A 114 10.01 16.96 -5.60
CA LEU A 114 8.87 17.18 -6.48
C LEU A 114 7.71 16.21 -6.17
N LEU A 115 8.02 14.93 -6.05
CA LEU A 115 7.02 13.90 -5.75
C LEU A 115 6.40 14.09 -4.36
N ILE A 116 7.20 14.46 -3.35
CA ILE A 116 6.69 14.74 -1.99
C ILE A 116 5.77 15.97 -2.03
N CYS A 117 6.15 17.05 -2.73
CA CYS A 117 5.33 18.24 -2.84
C CYS A 117 3.99 17.94 -3.54
N VAL A 118 4.03 17.22 -4.67
CA VAL A 118 2.81 16.80 -5.38
C VAL A 118 1.93 15.91 -4.50
N TYR A 119 2.53 14.92 -3.84
CA TYR A 119 1.79 14.00 -2.98
C TYR A 119 1.18 14.70 -1.76
N ALA A 120 1.96 15.52 -1.05
CA ALA A 120 1.47 16.29 0.09
C ALA A 120 0.34 17.26 -0.33
N SER A 121 0.49 17.92 -1.49
CA SER A 121 -0.58 18.77 -2.04
C SER A 121 -1.84 17.97 -2.34
N THR A 122 -1.71 16.79 -2.94
CA THR A 122 -2.86 15.91 -3.19
C THR A 122 -3.56 15.51 -1.88
N CYS A 123 -2.79 15.17 -0.83
CA CYS A 123 -3.36 14.87 0.48
C CYS A 123 -4.06 16.08 1.11
N LEU A 124 -3.50 17.29 0.97
CA LEU A 124 -4.08 18.52 1.50
C LEU A 124 -5.41 18.92 0.85
N PHE A 125 -5.55 18.69 -0.47
CA PHE A 125 -6.75 19.05 -1.23
C PHE A 125 -7.78 17.92 -1.34
N SER A 126 -7.50 16.76 -0.78
CA SER A 126 -8.40 15.61 -0.75
C SER A 126 -8.58 15.11 0.69
N ASN A 127 -8.72 13.82 0.89
CA ASN A 127 -8.66 13.19 2.21
C ASN A 127 -7.58 12.10 2.22
N ILE A 128 -7.33 11.52 3.40
CA ILE A 128 -6.32 10.47 3.63
C ILE A 128 -6.43 9.32 2.61
N PHE A 129 -7.64 8.88 2.28
CA PHE A 129 -7.86 7.75 1.39
C PHE A 129 -7.60 8.09 -0.07
N TYR A 130 -8.11 9.24 -0.54
CA TYR A 130 -7.87 9.71 -1.90
C TYR A 130 -6.41 10.10 -2.12
N GLY A 131 -5.77 10.70 -1.11
CA GLY A 131 -4.35 11.01 -1.15
C GLY A 131 -3.52 9.73 -1.35
N PHE A 132 -3.73 8.72 -0.51
CA PHE A 132 -3.04 7.44 -0.64
C PHE A 132 -3.37 6.72 -1.96
N ALA A 133 -4.64 6.68 -2.36
CA ALA A 133 -5.06 6.07 -3.62
C ALA A 133 -4.42 6.74 -4.85
N SER A 134 -4.26 8.07 -4.83
CA SER A 134 -3.61 8.82 -5.92
C SER A 134 -2.13 8.46 -6.09
N TYR A 135 -1.41 8.30 -4.98
CA TYR A 135 -0.04 7.80 -5.00
C TYR A 135 0.02 6.37 -5.54
N PHE A 136 -0.82 5.49 -4.99
CA PHE A 136 -0.83 4.08 -5.36
C PHE A 136 -1.16 3.88 -6.85
N ALA A 137 -2.19 4.52 -7.36
CA ALA A 137 -2.62 4.39 -8.75
C ALA A 137 -1.73 5.20 -9.72
N GLY A 138 -1.34 6.42 -9.34
CA GLY A 138 -0.65 7.36 -10.22
C GLY A 138 0.86 7.14 -10.33
N LEU A 139 1.53 6.78 -9.23
CA LEU A 139 2.97 6.59 -9.21
C LEU A 139 3.36 5.12 -9.11
N HIS A 140 2.96 4.46 -8.03
CA HIS A 140 3.41 3.13 -7.70
C HIS A 140 2.99 2.07 -8.74
N SER A 141 1.69 2.01 -9.07
CA SER A 141 1.17 1.04 -10.05
C SER A 141 1.67 1.31 -11.45
N VAL A 142 1.81 2.59 -11.85
CA VAL A 142 2.32 2.97 -13.18
C VAL A 142 3.79 2.55 -13.33
N HIS A 143 4.60 2.72 -12.27
CA HIS A 143 6.00 2.30 -12.29
C HIS A 143 6.13 0.79 -12.47
N HIS A 144 5.41 0.01 -11.68
CA HIS A 144 5.36 -1.44 -11.82
C HIS A 144 4.87 -1.88 -13.20
N PHE A 145 3.79 -1.28 -13.70
CA PHE A 145 3.24 -1.60 -15.00
C PHE A 145 4.25 -1.41 -16.13
N LYS A 146 5.02 -0.30 -16.12
CA LYS A 146 6.05 -0.04 -17.11
C LYS A 146 7.18 -1.08 -17.08
N GLU A 147 7.62 -1.48 -15.91
CA GLU A 147 8.64 -2.53 -15.77
C GLU A 147 8.16 -3.89 -16.28
N TRP A 148 6.92 -4.25 -15.99
CA TRP A 148 6.36 -5.53 -16.39
C TRP A 148 6.01 -5.57 -17.88
N LYS A 149 5.53 -4.48 -18.45
CA LYS A 149 5.16 -4.39 -19.86
C LYS A 149 6.33 -4.75 -20.79
N SER A 150 7.55 -4.41 -20.45
CA SER A 150 8.74 -4.75 -21.26
C SER A 150 9.07 -6.25 -21.25
N ASN A 151 8.55 -7.01 -20.28
CA ASN A 151 8.86 -8.43 -20.06
C ASN A 151 7.70 -9.38 -20.36
N ILE A 152 6.50 -8.87 -20.63
CA ILE A 152 5.28 -9.68 -20.80
C ILE A 152 4.94 -9.78 -22.29
N LYS A 153 4.71 -11.01 -22.77
CA LYS A 153 4.14 -11.26 -24.09
C LYS A 153 2.69 -10.75 -24.14
N ASN A 154 2.23 -10.29 -25.32
CA ASN A 154 0.89 -9.73 -25.49
C ASN A 154 -0.26 -10.62 -24.97
N GLU A 155 -0.16 -11.93 -25.12
CA GLU A 155 -1.16 -12.88 -24.62
C GLU A 155 -1.26 -12.89 -23.10
N SER A 156 -0.13 -12.75 -22.39
CA SER A 156 -0.10 -12.67 -20.93
C SER A 156 -0.64 -11.34 -20.41
N PHE A 157 -0.56 -10.28 -21.22
CA PHE A 157 -1.13 -8.97 -20.91
C PHE A 157 -2.65 -8.98 -20.85
N ILE A 158 -3.30 -9.64 -21.81
CA ILE A 158 -4.76 -9.82 -21.82
C ILE A 158 -5.21 -10.61 -20.57
N GLY A 159 -4.50 -11.68 -20.24
CA GLY A 159 -4.76 -12.45 -19.02
C GLY A 159 -4.65 -11.61 -17.75
N LEU A 160 -3.63 -10.78 -17.64
CA LEU A 160 -3.46 -9.87 -16.50
C LEU A 160 -4.58 -8.83 -16.42
N ALA A 161 -4.96 -8.23 -17.56
CA ALA A 161 -6.06 -7.27 -17.62
C ALA A 161 -7.41 -7.91 -17.20
N ILE A 162 -7.67 -9.15 -17.62
CA ILE A 162 -8.86 -9.90 -17.21
C ILE A 162 -8.84 -10.18 -15.70
N ILE A 163 -7.72 -10.63 -15.14
CA ILE A 163 -7.58 -10.88 -13.69
C ILE A 163 -7.79 -9.60 -12.89
N THR A 164 -7.21 -8.48 -13.35
CA THR A 164 -7.40 -7.17 -12.70
C THR A 164 -8.86 -6.72 -12.77
N ALA A 165 -9.50 -6.86 -13.94
CA ALA A 165 -10.92 -6.54 -14.09
C ALA A 165 -11.82 -7.42 -13.21
N LEU A 166 -11.53 -8.71 -13.10
CA LEU A 166 -12.25 -9.62 -12.22
C LEU A 166 -12.07 -9.28 -10.76
N SER A 167 -10.85 -8.93 -10.31
CA SER A 167 -10.62 -8.54 -8.92
C SER A 167 -11.34 -7.23 -8.57
N VAL A 168 -11.32 -6.23 -9.46
CA VAL A 168 -12.11 -5.00 -9.29
C VAL A 168 -13.60 -5.32 -9.25
N PHE A 169 -14.09 -6.19 -10.12
CA PHE A 169 -15.50 -6.61 -10.15
C PHE A 169 -15.91 -7.32 -8.86
N VAL A 170 -15.09 -8.21 -8.32
CA VAL A 170 -15.34 -8.87 -7.02
C VAL A 170 -15.43 -7.85 -5.88
N VAL A 171 -14.52 -6.87 -5.84
CA VAL A 171 -14.56 -5.79 -4.84
C VAL A 171 -15.83 -4.96 -4.99
N LEU A 172 -16.22 -4.61 -6.22
CA LEU A 172 -17.45 -3.85 -6.48
C LEU A 172 -18.70 -4.64 -6.09
N ILE A 173 -18.73 -5.97 -6.36
CA ILE A 173 -19.83 -6.84 -5.92
C ILE A 173 -19.89 -6.86 -4.39
N GLN A 174 -18.77 -7.09 -3.70
CA GLN A 174 -18.73 -7.12 -2.24
C GLN A 174 -19.23 -5.80 -1.65
N LEU A 175 -18.76 -4.66 -2.16
CA LEU A 175 -19.24 -3.35 -1.78
C LEU A 175 -20.74 -3.16 -2.09
N SER A 176 -21.25 -3.73 -3.19
CA SER A 176 -22.67 -3.63 -3.56
C SER A 176 -23.59 -4.48 -2.68
N PHE A 177 -23.16 -5.66 -2.27
CA PHE A 177 -23.95 -6.53 -1.40
C PHE A 177 -24.03 -6.05 0.03
N GLU A 178 -22.98 -5.40 0.57
CA GLU A 178 -22.98 -4.79 1.90
C GLU A 178 -23.67 -3.42 1.93
N VAL A 179 -23.81 -2.77 0.77
CA VAL A 179 -24.33 -1.41 0.59
C VAL A 179 -25.82 -1.38 0.30
N LEU A 180 -26.44 -2.50 -0.05
CA LEU A 180 -27.86 -2.55 -0.40
C LEU A 180 -28.85 -2.07 0.69
N PRO A 181 -28.54 -1.92 2.00
CA PRO A 181 -29.45 -1.24 2.92
C PRO A 181 -29.21 0.27 3.06
N TYR A 182 -28.07 0.84 2.66
CA TYR A 182 -27.76 2.25 2.87
C TYR A 182 -27.12 2.91 1.65
N PRO A 183 -27.65 4.06 1.17
CA PRO A 183 -27.02 4.81 0.09
C PRO A 183 -25.70 5.42 0.58
N ILE A 184 -24.59 4.83 0.19
CA ILE A 184 -23.20 5.19 0.57
C ILE A 184 -22.85 6.65 0.27
N PHE A 185 -23.57 7.30 -0.63
CA PHE A 185 -23.24 8.66 -1.06
C PHE A 185 -23.56 9.77 -0.05
N LEU A 186 -24.21 9.47 1.08
CA LEU A 186 -24.72 10.51 1.98
C LEU A 186 -24.41 10.37 3.48
N THR A 187 -23.85 9.27 3.98
CA THR A 187 -23.72 9.05 5.44
C THR A 187 -22.35 8.65 5.97
N GLY A 188 -21.27 8.91 5.23
CA GLY A 188 -19.94 8.57 5.71
C GLY A 188 -19.58 7.09 5.47
N ILE A 189 -18.28 6.85 5.27
CA ILE A 189 -17.75 5.51 5.08
C ILE A 189 -17.89 4.72 6.38
N ASN A 190 -18.54 3.57 6.33
CA ASN A 190 -18.72 2.72 7.51
C ASN A 190 -17.38 2.09 7.93
N GLU A 191 -17.08 2.09 9.24
CA GLU A 191 -15.86 1.49 9.82
C GLU A 191 -15.67 0.03 9.41
N GLU A 192 -16.75 -0.73 9.36
CA GLU A 192 -16.75 -2.13 8.96
C GLU A 192 -16.29 -2.33 7.51
N ILE A 193 -16.72 -1.46 6.60
CA ILE A 193 -16.29 -1.49 5.19
C ILE A 193 -14.80 -1.22 5.11
N ILE A 194 -14.31 -0.18 5.78
CA ILE A 194 -12.87 0.14 5.78
C ILE A 194 -12.07 -1.02 6.38
N TYR A 195 -12.53 -1.56 7.51
CA TYR A 195 -11.89 -2.69 8.14
C TYR A 195 -11.75 -3.87 7.19
N ASN A 196 -12.84 -4.28 6.53
CA ASN A 196 -12.85 -5.39 5.59
C ASN A 196 -11.99 -5.12 4.35
N VAL A 197 -12.05 -3.91 3.79
CA VAL A 197 -11.24 -3.52 2.63
C VAL A 197 -9.75 -3.56 2.96
N ILE A 198 -9.33 -3.06 4.10
CA ILE A 198 -7.91 -3.07 4.51
C ILE A 198 -7.42 -4.49 4.82
N ILE A 199 -8.24 -5.33 5.46
CA ILE A 199 -7.90 -6.73 5.69
C ILE A 199 -7.70 -7.45 4.35
N LEU A 200 -8.61 -7.28 3.42
CA LEU A 200 -8.51 -7.88 2.09
C LEU A 200 -7.28 -7.36 1.34
N LEU A 201 -7.10 -6.04 1.33
CA LEU A 201 -5.94 -5.39 0.69
C LEU A 201 -4.62 -5.90 1.30
N GLY A 202 -4.49 -5.90 2.62
CA GLY A 202 -3.30 -6.38 3.32
C GLY A 202 -3.03 -7.86 3.05
N SER A 203 -4.08 -8.68 3.09
CA SER A 203 -3.96 -10.13 2.85
C SER A 203 -3.53 -10.48 1.43
N LEU A 204 -3.90 -9.67 0.43
CA LEU A 204 -3.48 -9.85 -0.96
C LEU A 204 -2.13 -9.18 -1.25
N THR A 205 -1.84 -8.05 -0.61
CA THR A 205 -0.61 -7.29 -0.87
C THR A 205 0.62 -7.97 -0.28
N ILE A 206 0.52 -8.54 0.92
CA ILE A 206 1.66 -9.21 1.56
C ILE A 206 2.23 -10.37 0.71
N PRO A 207 1.44 -11.34 0.23
CA PRO A 207 1.96 -12.38 -0.66
C PRO A 207 2.47 -11.85 -1.98
N HIS A 208 1.84 -10.79 -2.52
CA HIS A 208 2.31 -10.11 -3.73
C HIS A 208 3.74 -9.57 -3.53
N MET A 209 3.99 -8.85 -2.45
CA MET A 209 5.31 -8.32 -2.11
C MET A 209 6.35 -9.43 -1.91
N ILE A 210 5.99 -10.53 -1.23
CA ILE A 210 6.88 -11.69 -1.03
C ILE A 210 7.27 -12.33 -2.36
N LEU A 211 6.31 -12.50 -3.27
CA LEU A 211 6.57 -13.11 -4.58
C LEU A 211 7.44 -12.22 -5.48
N ILE A 212 7.21 -10.91 -5.48
CA ILE A 212 8.05 -9.97 -6.23
C ILE A 212 9.49 -10.02 -5.72
N ASN A 213 9.70 -9.90 -4.42
CA ASN A 213 11.04 -9.96 -3.81
C ASN A 213 11.76 -11.28 -4.16
N ARG A 214 11.02 -12.40 -4.14
CA ARG A 214 11.58 -13.70 -4.54
C ARG A 214 11.94 -13.75 -6.02
N ALA A 215 11.09 -13.23 -6.90
CA ALA A 215 11.36 -13.19 -8.33
C ALA A 215 12.59 -12.34 -8.67
N GLU A 216 12.74 -11.19 -7.99
CA GLU A 216 13.92 -10.32 -8.15
C GLU A 216 15.22 -10.97 -7.64
N SER A 217 15.15 -11.69 -6.51
CA SER A 217 16.31 -12.41 -5.98
C SER A 217 16.77 -13.53 -6.92
N LEU A 218 15.83 -14.26 -7.53
CA LEU A 218 16.15 -15.31 -8.52
C LEU A 218 16.75 -14.72 -9.81
N LYS A 219 16.31 -13.56 -10.26
CA LYS A 219 16.93 -12.84 -11.39
C LYS A 219 18.40 -12.50 -11.12
N LYS A 220 18.72 -12.05 -9.90
CA LYS A 220 20.11 -11.71 -9.51
C LYS A 220 21.02 -12.91 -9.40
N LEU A 221 20.48 -14.10 -9.14
CA LEU A 221 21.26 -15.35 -9.05
C LEU A 221 21.55 -15.99 -10.43
N ASN A 222 20.76 -15.65 -11.44
CA ASN A 222 20.91 -16.19 -12.81
C ASN A 222 21.67 -15.23 -13.75
N LEU A 223 22.19 -14.12 -13.23
CA LEU A 223 23.11 -13.19 -13.88
C LEU A 223 24.53 -13.40 -13.36
#